data_97baefc697acd380681801249ad6a531
#
_entry.id   97baefc697acd380681801249ad6a531
#
_cell.length_a   1.000
_cell.length_b   1.000
_cell.length_c   1.000
_cell.angle_alpha   90.00
_cell.angle_beta   90.00
_cell.angle_gamma   90.00
#
_symmetry.space_group_name_H-M   'P 1'
#
loop_
_entity.id
_entity.type
_entity.pdbx_description
1 polymer ?
#
loop_
_entity_poly.entity_id
_entity_poly.type
_entity_poly.pdbx_seq_one_letter_code
_entity_poly.pdbx_strand_id
1 'polypeptide(L)'
;MSALKDIMSPKSVAIVGASDDKGRIGGKPLSYMLDQNYSGKIFPVNPKHQTIQGLKSYKSLTEIEDDLDFVLVAVPSIHVTNVLNEAVKKKAKTALIFSSGFAEMGGIGKEYQDEIENISKNSSLRIIGPNCLGLFNAESNFYPTFTSAIDRAAPIPGGIAIASQSGAYGSHIYMVSHQRGLGINYWITTGNEADISVSEAIQFLAEDEKVHTIMAYVESVKDGKMFTKALDTARQEKKPVILMKVGRSDVGAAAANSHTASLAGEDAIYSEVIRAHGAYRVRSTEEMLDVAYATKPRIYPSGKNLGIVTISGGGGVLMADAAYDEGLNVKPMPKEAQQNLKKIVPFASPMNPVDVLSLIHISEPTRPSVI
;
A
#
# COMPACT_ATOMS: atom_id res chain seq x y z
N MET A 1 2.76 10.84 18.14
CA MET A 1 1.89 10.66 16.93
C MET A 1 2.73 10.97 15.73
N SER A 2 2.73 10.11 14.73
CA SER A 2 3.53 10.30 13.52
C SER A 2 3.07 11.56 12.78
N ALA A 3 4.03 12.36 12.28
CA ALA A 3 3.77 13.53 11.44
C ALA A 3 2.94 13.18 10.19
N LEU A 4 2.97 11.92 9.76
CA LEU A 4 2.21 11.41 8.60
C LEU A 4 0.69 11.39 8.81
N LYS A 5 0.17 11.41 10.05
CA LYS A 5 -1.28 11.43 10.28
C LYS A 5 -1.94 12.69 9.69
N ASP A 6 -1.32 13.85 9.87
CA ASP A 6 -1.81 15.11 9.31
C ASP A 6 -1.62 15.18 7.80
N ILE A 7 -0.61 14.46 7.28
CA ILE A 7 -0.30 14.36 5.85
C ILE A 7 -1.37 13.60 5.08
N MET A 8 -1.94 12.55 5.67
CA MET A 8 -2.90 11.68 4.99
C MET A 8 -4.35 12.18 5.04
N SER A 9 -4.62 13.30 5.72
CA SER A 9 -5.95 13.92 5.78
C SER A 9 -5.84 15.45 5.85
N PRO A 10 -5.19 16.10 4.87
CA PRO A 10 -5.03 17.54 4.86
C PRO A 10 -6.39 18.24 4.65
N LYS A 11 -6.51 19.48 5.09
CA LYS A 11 -7.69 20.32 4.88
C LYS A 11 -7.54 21.24 3.67
N SER A 12 -6.32 21.41 3.19
CA SER A 12 -6.00 22.28 2.05
C SER A 12 -4.87 21.69 1.22
N VAL A 13 -5.05 21.66 -0.10
CA VAL A 13 -4.13 21.06 -1.07
C VAL A 13 -3.88 22.04 -2.21
N ALA A 14 -2.63 22.42 -2.44
CA ALA A 14 -2.23 23.12 -3.65
C ALA A 14 -1.63 22.13 -4.66
N ILE A 15 -1.99 22.26 -5.93
CA ILE A 15 -1.48 21.43 -7.03
C ILE A 15 -0.68 22.32 -7.98
N VAL A 16 0.64 22.28 -7.87
CA VAL A 16 1.56 23.07 -8.72
C VAL A 16 1.85 22.28 -10.00
N GLY A 17 1.58 22.92 -11.13
CA GLY A 17 1.57 22.25 -12.43
C GLY A 17 0.21 21.62 -12.77
N ALA A 18 -0.85 22.09 -12.12
CA ALA A 18 -2.21 21.65 -12.40
C ALA A 18 -2.58 21.82 -13.88
N SER A 19 -3.39 20.89 -14.40
CA SER A 19 -3.82 20.87 -15.80
C SER A 19 -5.34 20.72 -15.91
N ASP A 20 -5.90 21.38 -16.91
CA ASP A 20 -7.30 21.21 -17.27
C ASP A 20 -7.56 19.86 -17.96
N ASP A 21 -6.52 19.32 -18.62
CA ASP A 21 -6.54 17.98 -19.20
C ASP A 21 -6.43 16.91 -18.09
N LYS A 22 -7.56 16.24 -17.83
CA LYS A 22 -7.67 15.15 -16.83
C LYS A 22 -6.76 13.95 -17.09
N GLY A 23 -6.24 13.78 -18.30
CA GLY A 23 -5.30 12.70 -18.65
C GLY A 23 -3.85 12.98 -18.24
N ARG A 24 -3.49 14.23 -17.99
CA ARG A 24 -2.13 14.64 -17.64
C ARG A 24 -1.82 14.41 -16.17
N ILE A 25 -0.52 14.27 -15.87
CA ILE A 25 0.02 14.06 -14.52
C ILE A 25 -0.50 15.11 -13.52
N GLY A 26 -0.53 16.40 -13.90
CA GLY A 26 -1.06 17.47 -13.05
C GLY A 26 -2.60 17.61 -13.07
N GLY A 27 -3.30 16.94 -13.99
CA GLY A 27 -4.75 16.98 -14.09
C GLY A 27 -5.46 15.84 -13.36
N LYS A 28 -4.87 14.64 -13.37
CA LYS A 28 -5.44 13.45 -12.72
C LYS A 28 -5.74 13.61 -11.23
N PRO A 29 -4.79 14.06 -10.37
CA PRO A 29 -5.06 14.19 -8.95
C PRO A 29 -6.18 15.18 -8.66
N LEU A 30 -6.29 16.26 -9.45
CA LEU A 30 -7.38 17.22 -9.32
C LEU A 30 -8.71 16.56 -9.65
N SER A 31 -8.81 15.86 -10.80
CA SER A 31 -10.05 15.19 -11.20
C SER A 31 -10.45 14.10 -10.21
N TYR A 32 -9.52 13.29 -9.71
CA TYR A 32 -9.83 12.25 -8.73
C TYR A 32 -10.42 12.83 -7.44
N MET A 33 -9.83 13.90 -6.91
CA MET A 33 -10.34 14.53 -5.70
C MET A 33 -11.70 15.22 -5.92
N LEU A 34 -11.93 15.83 -7.08
CA LEU A 34 -13.24 16.42 -7.43
C LEU A 34 -14.29 15.32 -7.63
N ASP A 35 -14.00 14.31 -8.42
CA ASP A 35 -14.93 13.23 -8.76
C ASP A 35 -15.31 12.37 -7.54
N GLN A 36 -14.41 12.26 -6.54
CA GLN A 36 -14.64 11.54 -5.28
C GLN A 36 -15.10 12.42 -4.12
N ASN A 37 -15.44 13.69 -4.37
CA ASN A 37 -15.94 14.63 -3.37
C ASN A 37 -14.99 14.79 -2.16
N TYR A 38 -13.70 15.02 -2.40
CA TYR A 38 -12.77 15.40 -1.35
C TYR A 38 -13.25 16.66 -0.63
N SER A 39 -13.31 16.62 0.69
CA SER A 39 -13.93 17.69 1.51
C SER A 39 -13.04 18.90 1.78
N GLY A 40 -11.73 18.78 1.53
CA GLY A 40 -10.78 19.87 1.73
C GLY A 40 -10.77 20.89 0.58
N LYS A 41 -10.13 22.03 0.81
CA LYS A 41 -9.94 23.06 -0.22
C LYS A 41 -8.86 22.62 -1.22
N ILE A 42 -9.09 22.83 -2.51
CA ILE A 42 -8.14 22.54 -3.57
C ILE A 42 -7.77 23.83 -4.30
N PHE A 43 -6.47 24.08 -4.46
CA PHE A 43 -5.91 25.26 -5.09
C PHE A 43 -5.05 24.85 -6.31
N PRO A 44 -5.59 24.84 -7.53
CA PRO A 44 -4.79 24.65 -8.74
C PRO A 44 -3.80 25.82 -8.90
N VAL A 45 -2.53 25.51 -9.19
CA VAL A 45 -1.48 26.50 -9.44
C VAL A 45 -0.90 26.29 -10.83
N ASN A 46 -1.17 27.26 -11.73
CA ASN A 46 -0.60 27.29 -13.07
C ASN A 46 -0.65 28.71 -13.62
N PRO A 47 0.50 29.37 -13.93
CA PRO A 47 0.53 30.76 -14.37
C PRO A 47 -0.13 31.03 -15.72
N LYS A 48 -0.43 29.98 -16.50
CA LYS A 48 -0.98 30.10 -17.86
C LYS A 48 -2.51 30.07 -17.89
N HIS A 49 -3.19 29.75 -16.79
CA HIS A 49 -4.62 29.54 -16.74
C HIS A 49 -5.25 30.34 -15.59
N GLN A 50 -6.45 30.91 -15.82
CA GLN A 50 -7.23 31.57 -14.78
C GLN A 50 -8.13 30.58 -14.03
N THR A 51 -8.55 29.54 -14.72
CA THR A 51 -9.37 28.46 -14.17
C THR A 51 -8.85 27.10 -14.66
N ILE A 52 -8.94 26.07 -13.84
CA ILE A 52 -8.58 24.69 -14.17
C ILE A 52 -9.64 23.77 -13.58
N GLN A 53 -10.26 22.95 -14.40
CA GLN A 53 -11.34 22.01 -14.03
C GLN A 53 -12.44 22.68 -13.18
N GLY A 54 -12.78 23.92 -13.52
CA GLY A 54 -13.82 24.70 -12.84
C GLY A 54 -13.38 25.45 -11.59
N LEU A 55 -12.16 25.26 -11.10
CA LEU A 55 -11.62 26.00 -9.95
C LEU A 55 -10.76 27.17 -10.38
N LYS A 56 -10.72 28.23 -9.56
CA LYS A 56 -9.79 29.35 -9.71
C LYS A 56 -8.35 28.83 -9.68
N SER A 57 -7.53 29.23 -10.64
CA SER A 57 -6.10 28.94 -10.68
C SER A 57 -5.28 30.13 -10.19
N TYR A 58 -4.18 29.83 -9.51
CA TYR A 58 -3.21 30.81 -8.98
C TYR A 58 -1.92 30.74 -9.78
N LYS A 59 -1.19 31.84 -9.87
CA LYS A 59 0.08 31.85 -10.61
C LYS A 59 1.24 31.23 -9.82
N SER A 60 1.19 31.32 -8.48
CA SER A 60 2.17 30.79 -7.54
C SER A 60 1.51 30.39 -6.21
N LEU A 61 2.23 29.66 -5.37
CA LEU A 61 1.73 29.33 -4.02
C LEU A 61 1.57 30.59 -3.16
N THR A 62 2.35 31.62 -3.40
CA THR A 62 2.35 32.86 -2.62
C THR A 62 1.12 33.72 -2.86
N GLU A 63 0.38 33.52 -3.96
CA GLU A 63 -0.89 34.21 -4.23
C GLU A 63 -2.09 33.59 -3.48
N ILE A 64 -1.93 32.40 -2.89
CA ILE A 64 -2.98 31.76 -2.12
C ILE A 64 -2.99 32.35 -0.71
N GLU A 65 -4.11 32.96 -0.30
CA GLU A 65 -4.23 33.59 1.02
C GLU A 65 -4.39 32.55 2.15
N ASP A 66 -5.07 31.44 1.84
CA ASP A 66 -5.33 30.34 2.78
C ASP A 66 -4.02 29.66 3.26
N ASP A 67 -4.09 29.04 4.43
CA ASP A 67 -3.04 28.13 4.91
C ASP A 67 -3.00 26.87 4.05
N LEU A 68 -1.79 26.34 3.82
CA LEU A 68 -1.56 25.17 3.01
C LEU A 68 -1.06 24.01 3.88
N ASP A 69 -1.84 22.94 3.96
CA ASP A 69 -1.37 21.71 4.60
C ASP A 69 -0.49 20.88 3.64
N PHE A 70 -0.88 20.81 2.36
CA PHE A 70 -0.29 19.89 1.39
C PHE A 70 -0.02 20.58 0.05
N VAL A 71 1.17 20.35 -0.50
CA VAL A 71 1.56 20.86 -1.83
C VAL A 71 1.95 19.69 -2.72
N LEU A 72 1.17 19.46 -3.77
CA LEU A 72 1.52 18.50 -4.82
C LEU A 72 2.32 19.20 -5.91
N VAL A 73 3.46 18.63 -6.28
CA VAL A 73 4.40 19.20 -7.24
C VAL A 73 4.48 18.33 -8.48
N ALA A 74 3.95 18.85 -9.60
CA ALA A 74 3.90 18.19 -10.91
C ALA A 74 4.53 19.08 -12.01
N VAL A 75 5.71 19.62 -11.74
CA VAL A 75 6.49 20.45 -12.66
C VAL A 75 7.83 19.79 -12.99
N PRO A 76 8.54 20.15 -14.08
CA PRO A 76 9.87 19.63 -14.38
C PRO A 76 10.85 19.82 -13.20
N SER A 77 11.79 18.87 -13.00
CA SER A 77 12.71 18.82 -11.87
C SER A 77 13.44 20.13 -11.61
N ILE A 78 13.86 20.84 -12.66
CA ILE A 78 14.54 22.15 -12.58
C ILE A 78 13.73 23.24 -11.85
N HIS A 79 12.41 23.09 -11.74
CA HIS A 79 11.52 24.06 -11.08
C HIS A 79 11.12 23.65 -9.66
N VAL A 80 11.41 22.42 -9.27
CA VAL A 80 10.94 21.85 -7.99
C VAL A 80 11.49 22.61 -6.78
N THR A 81 12.79 22.90 -6.76
CA THR A 81 13.45 23.65 -5.67
C THR A 81 12.78 25.00 -5.41
N ASN A 82 12.41 25.72 -6.48
CA ASN A 82 11.70 27.01 -6.34
C ASN A 82 10.30 26.82 -5.73
N VAL A 83 9.56 25.81 -6.14
CA VAL A 83 8.23 25.49 -5.59
C VAL A 83 8.33 25.12 -4.10
N LEU A 84 9.32 24.32 -3.72
CA LEU A 84 9.53 23.97 -2.31
C LEU A 84 9.89 25.18 -1.44
N ASN A 85 10.68 26.10 -1.96
CA ASN A 85 10.98 27.36 -1.27
C ASN A 85 9.73 28.24 -1.08
N GLU A 86 8.82 28.26 -2.05
CA GLU A 86 7.51 28.90 -1.87
C GLU A 86 6.65 28.16 -0.82
N ALA A 87 6.64 26.82 -0.83
CA ALA A 87 5.94 26.01 0.15
C ALA A 87 6.45 26.25 1.58
N VAL A 88 7.78 26.38 1.76
CA VAL A 88 8.39 26.74 3.05
C VAL A 88 7.94 28.14 3.50
N LYS A 89 7.95 29.13 2.59
CA LYS A 89 7.46 30.51 2.90
C LYS A 89 5.98 30.50 3.32
N LYS A 90 5.18 29.65 2.70
CA LYS A 90 3.75 29.43 3.03
C LYS A 90 3.54 28.57 4.28
N LYS A 91 4.61 28.08 4.90
CA LYS A 91 4.57 27.15 6.05
C LYS A 91 3.74 25.90 5.77
N ALA A 92 3.74 25.42 4.52
CA ALA A 92 3.11 24.17 4.16
C ALA A 92 3.73 23.02 4.99
N LYS A 93 2.89 22.06 5.38
CA LYS A 93 3.34 20.93 6.21
C LYS A 93 4.04 19.86 5.38
N THR A 94 3.56 19.64 4.15
CA THR A 94 4.03 18.55 3.29
C THR A 94 4.10 18.96 1.83
N ALA A 95 5.13 18.46 1.15
CA ALA A 95 5.22 18.46 -0.31
C ALA A 95 5.31 17.01 -0.82
N LEU A 96 4.53 16.70 -1.86
CA LEU A 96 4.57 15.45 -2.61
C LEU A 96 5.09 15.74 -4.01
N ILE A 97 6.19 15.11 -4.41
CA ILE A 97 6.87 15.43 -5.67
C ILE A 97 6.75 14.26 -6.64
N PHE A 98 5.94 14.43 -7.69
CA PHE A 98 5.79 13.43 -8.76
C PHE A 98 6.99 13.36 -9.70
N SER A 99 7.63 14.50 -9.90
CA SER A 99 8.67 14.69 -10.90
C SER A 99 9.83 13.72 -10.74
N SER A 100 10.29 13.16 -11.85
CA SER A 100 11.55 12.44 -12.00
C SER A 100 12.66 13.36 -12.51
N GLY A 101 13.88 12.85 -12.62
CA GLY A 101 15.05 13.60 -13.03
C GLY A 101 15.91 14.04 -11.84
N PHE A 102 15.96 13.22 -10.80
CA PHE A 102 16.73 13.41 -9.57
C PHE A 102 17.83 12.35 -9.45
N ALA A 103 18.09 11.82 -8.27
CA ALA A 103 19.22 10.91 -8.02
C ALA A 103 19.24 9.68 -8.94
N GLU A 104 18.09 9.19 -9.40
CA GLU A 104 17.97 8.07 -10.33
C GLU A 104 18.61 8.34 -11.70
N MET A 105 18.77 9.61 -12.06
CA MET A 105 19.43 10.02 -13.31
C MET A 105 20.95 10.25 -13.16
N GLY A 106 21.45 10.32 -11.92
CA GLY A 106 22.83 10.73 -11.66
C GLY A 106 23.13 12.19 -12.06
N GLY A 107 24.41 12.57 -12.06
CA GLY A 107 24.84 13.92 -12.51
C GLY A 107 24.06 15.05 -11.83
N ILE A 108 23.54 15.97 -12.64
CA ILE A 108 22.75 17.14 -12.17
C ILE A 108 21.50 16.72 -11.38
N GLY A 109 20.93 15.54 -11.66
CA GLY A 109 19.78 15.02 -10.94
C GLY A 109 20.09 14.74 -9.48
N LYS A 110 21.32 14.31 -9.16
CA LYS A 110 21.75 14.14 -7.78
C LYS A 110 21.88 15.49 -7.07
N GLU A 111 22.38 16.51 -7.74
CA GLU A 111 22.45 17.86 -7.17
C GLU A 111 21.06 18.40 -6.82
N TYR A 112 20.05 18.19 -7.69
CA TYR A 112 18.67 18.55 -7.42
C TYR A 112 18.09 17.78 -6.21
N GLN A 113 18.42 16.50 -6.07
CA GLN A 113 17.99 15.74 -4.89
C GLN A 113 18.64 16.25 -3.62
N ASP A 114 19.94 16.52 -3.63
CA ASP A 114 20.67 17.08 -2.48
C ASP A 114 20.08 18.43 -2.05
N GLU A 115 19.66 19.28 -3.00
CA GLU A 115 18.96 20.54 -2.72
C GLU A 115 17.64 20.33 -1.98
N ILE A 116 16.77 19.41 -2.45
CA ILE A 116 15.48 19.17 -1.80
C ILE A 116 15.65 18.49 -0.44
N GLU A 117 16.62 17.60 -0.26
CA GLU A 117 16.97 17.05 1.04
C GLU A 117 17.43 18.13 2.03
N ASN A 118 18.21 19.12 1.56
CA ASN A 118 18.64 20.26 2.37
C ASN A 118 17.44 21.13 2.77
N ILE A 119 16.46 21.34 1.89
CA ILE A 119 15.23 22.08 2.23
C ILE A 119 14.48 21.37 3.35
N SER A 120 14.26 20.05 3.26
CA SER A 120 13.61 19.28 4.31
C SER A 120 14.36 19.37 5.64
N LYS A 121 15.69 19.19 5.63
CA LYS A 121 16.54 19.25 6.84
C LYS A 121 16.54 20.62 7.53
N ASN A 122 16.39 21.71 6.75
CA ASN A 122 16.50 23.10 7.25
C ASN A 122 15.13 23.80 7.40
N SER A 123 14.01 23.06 7.28
CA SER A 123 12.66 23.60 7.43
C SER A 123 11.75 22.59 8.15
N SER A 124 10.49 22.96 8.38
CA SER A 124 9.46 22.05 8.88
C SER A 124 8.71 21.32 7.77
N LEU A 125 9.06 21.56 6.50
CA LEU A 125 8.41 20.94 5.36
C LEU A 125 8.81 19.47 5.24
N ARG A 126 7.84 18.57 5.31
CA ARG A 126 8.08 17.14 5.06
C ARG A 126 7.92 16.84 3.58
N ILE A 127 8.77 15.99 3.04
CA ILE A 127 8.82 15.72 1.59
C ILE A 127 8.62 14.24 1.30
N ILE A 128 7.64 13.91 0.42
CA ILE A 128 7.41 12.58 -0.12
C ILE A 128 7.89 12.56 -1.57
N GLY A 129 8.65 11.56 -1.94
CA GLY A 129 9.31 11.46 -3.25
C GLY A 129 10.74 11.98 -3.20
N PRO A 130 11.28 12.56 -4.29
CA PRO A 130 10.69 12.71 -5.62
C PRO A 130 10.52 11.38 -6.36
N ASN A 131 10.12 11.44 -7.64
CA ASN A 131 9.98 10.27 -8.51
C ASN A 131 9.02 9.22 -7.94
N CYS A 132 7.84 9.65 -7.46
CA CYS A 132 6.81 8.77 -6.92
C CYS A 132 5.47 8.95 -7.63
N LEU A 133 4.60 7.94 -7.59
CA LEU A 133 3.27 8.01 -8.17
C LEU A 133 2.24 8.70 -7.27
N GLY A 134 2.62 9.00 -6.04
CA GLY A 134 1.75 9.64 -5.08
C GLY A 134 1.25 8.72 -3.97
N LEU A 135 0.12 9.08 -3.43
CA LEU A 135 -0.53 8.37 -2.33
C LEU A 135 -2.04 8.51 -2.40
N PHE A 136 -2.76 7.73 -1.61
CA PHE A 136 -4.16 8.02 -1.32
C PHE A 136 -4.58 7.58 0.10
N ASN A 137 -5.64 8.22 0.57
CA ASN A 137 -6.45 7.79 1.70
C ASN A 137 -7.90 7.65 1.22
N ALA A 138 -8.37 6.41 1.10
CA ALA A 138 -9.68 6.10 0.55
C ALA A 138 -10.83 6.59 1.42
N GLU A 139 -10.65 6.63 2.75
CA GLU A 139 -11.69 7.03 3.68
C GLU A 139 -11.95 8.55 3.68
N SER A 140 -10.91 9.35 3.42
CA SER A 140 -11.05 10.82 3.32
C SER A 140 -11.21 11.31 1.88
N ASN A 141 -11.31 10.42 0.91
CA ASN A 141 -11.35 10.74 -0.53
C ASN A 141 -10.17 11.61 -1.00
N PHE A 142 -9.02 11.42 -0.37
CA PHE A 142 -7.80 12.16 -0.67
C PHE A 142 -6.91 11.36 -1.62
N TYR A 143 -6.81 11.81 -2.86
CA TYR A 143 -6.16 11.07 -3.95
C TYR A 143 -5.10 11.91 -4.70
N PRO A 144 -4.04 12.40 -4.03
CA PRO A 144 -2.93 13.06 -4.71
C PRO A 144 -2.03 12.02 -5.41
N THR A 145 -2.51 11.51 -6.50
CA THR A 145 -1.83 10.52 -7.33
C THR A 145 -2.21 10.66 -8.80
N PHE A 146 -1.33 10.21 -9.68
CA PHE A 146 -1.61 10.13 -11.11
C PHE A 146 -1.69 8.70 -11.64
N THR A 147 -1.71 7.69 -10.76
CA THR A 147 -1.86 6.29 -11.17
C THR A 147 -3.18 6.07 -11.90
N SER A 148 -3.12 5.45 -13.08
CA SER A 148 -4.32 5.02 -13.81
C SER A 148 -5.00 3.80 -13.20
N ALA A 149 -4.45 3.24 -12.13
CA ALA A 149 -5.09 2.15 -11.40
C ALA A 149 -6.45 2.57 -10.81
N ILE A 150 -6.58 3.83 -10.37
CA ILE A 150 -7.84 4.38 -9.83
C ILE A 150 -8.93 4.47 -10.91
N ASP A 151 -8.56 4.77 -12.16
CA ASP A 151 -9.51 4.81 -13.28
C ASP A 151 -10.22 3.46 -13.52
N ARG A 152 -9.53 2.36 -13.19
CA ARG A 152 -10.01 0.99 -13.41
C ARG A 152 -10.59 0.34 -12.17
N ALA A 153 -10.15 0.78 -11.01
CA ALA A 153 -10.46 0.20 -9.72
C ALA A 153 -10.58 1.34 -8.70
N ALA A 154 -11.80 1.88 -8.51
CA ALA A 154 -12.02 2.90 -7.50
C ALA A 154 -11.65 2.39 -6.11
N PRO A 155 -10.92 3.16 -5.29
CA PRO A 155 -10.52 2.70 -3.97
C PRO A 155 -11.71 2.35 -3.09
N ILE A 156 -11.65 1.19 -2.46
CA ILE A 156 -12.62 0.72 -1.48
C ILE A 156 -11.94 0.79 -0.11
N PRO A 157 -12.44 1.59 0.82
CA PRO A 157 -11.91 1.63 2.18
C PRO A 157 -11.88 0.25 2.84
N GLY A 158 -10.83 -0.04 3.59
CA GLY A 158 -10.68 -1.31 4.30
C GLY A 158 -9.52 -1.27 5.28
N GLY A 159 -9.26 -2.41 5.93
CA GLY A 159 -8.23 -2.49 6.97
C GLY A 159 -6.81 -2.76 6.45
N ILE A 160 -6.59 -2.78 5.14
CA ILE A 160 -5.28 -3.06 4.56
C ILE A 160 -4.66 -1.76 4.03
N ALA A 161 -3.35 -1.63 4.19
CA ALA A 161 -2.59 -0.52 3.66
C ALA A 161 -1.36 -1.00 2.88
N ILE A 162 -0.93 -0.18 1.92
CA ILE A 162 0.23 -0.45 1.07
C ILE A 162 1.27 0.66 1.26
N ALA A 163 2.52 0.28 1.55
CA ALA A 163 3.69 1.13 1.51
C ALA A 163 4.68 0.60 0.46
N SER A 164 5.05 1.38 -0.53
CA SER A 164 5.88 0.93 -1.65
C SER A 164 6.93 1.95 -2.03
N GLN A 165 8.19 1.54 -2.19
CA GLN A 165 9.20 2.39 -2.81
C GLN A 165 8.95 2.56 -4.32
N SER A 166 8.47 1.50 -4.98
CA SER A 166 8.11 1.56 -6.40
C SER A 166 6.66 2.00 -6.61
N GLY A 167 6.47 3.08 -7.36
CA GLY A 167 5.15 3.54 -7.73
C GLY A 167 4.40 2.56 -8.62
N ALA A 168 5.05 2.06 -9.66
CA ALA A 168 4.45 1.13 -10.61
C ALA A 168 4.08 -0.21 -9.97
N TYR A 169 4.98 -0.78 -9.16
CA TYR A 169 4.71 -2.03 -8.47
C TYR A 169 3.66 -1.86 -7.35
N GLY A 170 3.70 -0.75 -6.62
CA GLY A 170 2.65 -0.39 -5.66
C GLY A 170 1.26 -0.30 -6.31
N SER A 171 1.17 0.27 -7.53
CA SER A 171 -0.07 0.29 -8.31
C SER A 171 -0.51 -1.10 -8.77
N HIS A 172 0.44 -1.98 -9.12
CA HIS A 172 0.14 -3.38 -9.45
C HIS A 172 -0.44 -4.11 -8.24
N ILE A 173 0.21 -4.03 -7.07
CA ILE A 173 -0.31 -4.64 -5.83
C ILE A 173 -1.73 -4.13 -5.55
N TYR A 174 -1.97 -2.82 -5.66
CA TYR A 174 -3.28 -2.23 -5.46
C TYR A 174 -4.34 -2.82 -6.40
N MET A 175 -4.05 -2.88 -7.71
CA MET A 175 -4.97 -3.40 -8.71
C MET A 175 -5.37 -4.86 -8.45
N VAL A 176 -4.40 -5.74 -8.19
CA VAL A 176 -4.69 -7.15 -7.93
C VAL A 176 -5.36 -7.36 -6.57
N SER A 177 -5.06 -6.51 -5.58
CA SER A 177 -5.78 -6.49 -4.30
C SER A 177 -7.27 -6.17 -4.50
N HIS A 178 -7.56 -5.14 -5.29
CA HIS A 178 -8.94 -4.76 -5.61
C HIS A 178 -9.70 -5.89 -6.33
N GLN A 179 -9.05 -6.57 -7.30
CA GLN A 179 -9.65 -7.72 -8.00
C GLN A 179 -10.00 -8.88 -7.06
N ARG A 180 -9.25 -9.04 -5.96
CA ARG A 180 -9.50 -10.04 -4.91
C ARG A 180 -10.46 -9.55 -3.81
N GLY A 181 -11.06 -8.37 -3.95
CA GLY A 181 -11.98 -7.81 -2.96
C GLY A 181 -11.31 -7.40 -1.65
N LEU A 182 -10.02 -7.08 -1.69
CA LEU A 182 -9.28 -6.50 -0.58
C LEU A 182 -9.49 -4.98 -0.57
N GLY A 183 -10.08 -4.45 0.49
CA GLY A 183 -10.23 -3.00 0.70
C GLY A 183 -8.92 -2.38 1.15
N ILE A 184 -8.42 -1.40 0.40
CA ILE A 184 -7.18 -0.68 0.67
C ILE A 184 -7.51 0.73 1.15
N ASN A 185 -7.22 1.03 2.41
CA ASN A 185 -7.45 2.36 2.97
C ASN A 185 -6.36 3.35 2.62
N TYR A 186 -5.10 2.94 2.77
CA TYR A 186 -3.93 3.75 2.45
C TYR A 186 -3.07 3.08 1.39
N TRP A 187 -2.63 3.87 0.43
CA TRP A 187 -1.61 3.49 -0.53
C TRP A 187 -0.59 4.62 -0.61
N ILE A 188 0.66 4.34 -0.30
CA ILE A 188 1.73 5.32 -0.19
C ILE A 188 2.90 4.85 -1.03
N THR A 189 3.35 5.70 -1.96
CA THR A 189 4.58 5.46 -2.71
C THR A 189 5.64 6.49 -2.34
N THR A 190 6.86 6.05 -2.05
CA THR A 190 7.90 6.92 -1.49
C THR A 190 8.95 7.36 -2.53
N GLY A 191 9.08 6.68 -3.66
CA GLY A 191 10.02 7.04 -4.72
C GLY A 191 11.47 7.05 -4.23
N ASN A 192 12.20 8.13 -4.53
CA ASN A 192 13.62 8.28 -4.17
C ASN A 192 13.87 8.54 -2.67
N GLU A 193 12.83 8.82 -1.89
CA GLU A 193 12.94 9.02 -0.43
C GLU A 193 13.95 10.12 -0.03
N ALA A 194 13.72 11.33 -0.52
CA ALA A 194 14.55 12.47 -0.11
C ALA A 194 14.37 12.83 1.38
N ASP A 195 13.19 12.54 1.95
CA ASP A 195 12.88 12.72 3.38
C ASP A 195 12.07 11.53 3.91
N ILE A 196 10.78 11.45 3.58
CA ILE A 196 9.92 10.38 4.07
C ILE A 196 10.25 9.06 3.38
N SER A 197 10.67 8.07 4.18
CA SER A 197 11.03 6.72 3.71
C SER A 197 9.86 5.73 3.82
N VAL A 198 10.00 4.58 3.15
CA VAL A 198 9.07 3.45 3.31
C VAL A 198 9.02 2.94 4.75
N SER A 199 10.13 3.03 5.49
CA SER A 199 10.17 2.68 6.91
C SER A 199 9.29 3.59 7.74
N GLU A 200 9.29 4.89 7.46
CA GLU A 200 8.44 5.87 8.14
C GLU A 200 6.97 5.70 7.74
N ALA A 201 6.71 5.37 6.48
CA ALA A 201 5.36 5.02 6.03
C ALA A 201 4.82 3.78 6.77
N ILE A 202 5.63 2.70 6.91
CA ILE A 202 5.25 1.52 7.69
C ILE A 202 4.99 1.89 9.16
N GLN A 203 5.82 2.74 9.77
CA GLN A 203 5.63 3.21 11.15
C GLN A 203 4.28 3.91 11.32
N PHE A 204 3.94 4.81 10.40
CA PHE A 204 2.64 5.49 10.40
C PHE A 204 1.48 4.50 10.31
N LEU A 205 1.54 3.56 9.35
CA LEU A 205 0.51 2.55 9.14
C LEU A 205 0.39 1.60 10.35
N ALA A 206 1.50 1.35 11.04
CA ALA A 206 1.52 0.56 12.27
C ALA A 206 0.79 1.27 13.42
N GLU A 207 0.89 2.59 13.51
CA GLU A 207 0.24 3.40 14.55
C GLU A 207 -1.24 3.72 14.25
N ASP A 208 -1.69 3.62 13.00
CA ASP A 208 -3.06 4.02 12.61
C ASP A 208 -4.07 2.92 12.95
N GLU A 209 -5.07 3.23 13.78
CA GLU A 209 -6.10 2.29 14.26
C GLU A 209 -6.96 1.67 13.13
N LYS A 210 -7.03 2.31 11.98
CA LYS A 210 -7.81 1.87 10.81
C LYS A 210 -7.07 0.81 9.99
N VAL A 211 -5.77 0.65 10.21
CA VAL A 211 -4.93 -0.34 9.54
C VAL A 211 -4.85 -1.61 10.36
N HIS A 212 -5.11 -2.75 9.72
CA HIS A 212 -5.03 -4.08 10.34
C HIS A 212 -3.92 -4.94 9.74
N THR A 213 -3.54 -4.65 8.50
CA THR A 213 -2.51 -5.38 7.76
C THR A 213 -1.74 -4.42 6.86
N ILE A 214 -0.44 -4.54 6.83
CA ILE A 214 0.45 -3.70 6.02
C ILE A 214 1.09 -4.57 4.96
N MET A 215 0.92 -4.24 3.68
CA MET A 215 1.69 -4.79 2.57
C MET A 215 2.81 -3.82 2.21
N ALA A 216 4.04 -4.28 2.20
CA ALA A 216 5.19 -3.44 1.93
C ALA A 216 6.04 -3.96 0.78
N TYR A 217 6.48 -3.06 -0.11
CA TYR A 217 7.47 -3.34 -1.16
C TYR A 217 8.71 -2.50 -0.92
N VAL A 218 9.84 -3.16 -0.72
CA VAL A 218 11.09 -2.54 -0.27
C VAL A 218 12.24 -2.96 -1.18
N GLU A 219 12.90 -1.98 -1.77
CA GLU A 219 14.11 -2.14 -2.59
C GLU A 219 15.38 -1.98 -1.73
N SER A 220 15.38 -0.96 -0.87
CA SER A 220 16.48 -0.68 0.05
C SER A 220 15.98 -0.03 1.34
N VAL A 221 16.79 -0.07 2.38
CA VAL A 221 16.51 0.59 3.67
C VAL A 221 17.66 1.53 3.99
N LYS A 222 17.38 2.84 4.02
CA LYS A 222 18.38 3.88 4.35
C LYS A 222 18.66 3.97 5.85
N ASP A 223 17.63 3.77 6.67
CA ASP A 223 17.71 3.79 8.14
C ASP A 223 17.20 2.47 8.74
N GLY A 224 18.12 1.59 9.10
CA GLY A 224 17.81 0.29 9.69
C GLY A 224 17.15 0.41 11.09
N LYS A 225 17.45 1.47 11.86
CA LYS A 225 16.83 1.69 13.16
C LYS A 225 15.37 2.07 13.02
N MET A 226 15.06 2.98 12.10
CA MET A 226 13.68 3.33 11.80
C MET A 226 12.91 2.13 11.26
N PHE A 227 13.52 1.33 10.38
CA PHE A 227 12.89 0.13 9.83
C PHE A 227 12.54 -0.90 10.90
N THR A 228 13.49 -1.27 11.75
CA THR A 228 13.25 -2.22 12.85
C THR A 228 12.23 -1.69 13.85
N LYS A 229 12.27 -0.40 14.18
CA LYS A 229 11.27 0.26 15.03
C LYS A 229 9.87 0.15 14.42
N ALA A 230 9.72 0.40 13.12
CA ALA A 230 8.43 0.31 12.44
C ALA A 230 7.85 -1.10 12.49
N LEU A 231 8.67 -2.13 12.27
CA LEU A 231 8.27 -3.53 12.37
C LEU A 231 7.89 -3.91 13.81
N ASP A 232 8.67 -3.47 14.80
CA ASP A 232 8.37 -3.71 16.21
C ASP A 232 7.06 -3.04 16.65
N THR A 233 6.81 -1.80 16.19
CA THR A 233 5.53 -1.12 16.42
C THR A 233 4.37 -1.92 15.84
N ALA A 234 4.47 -2.36 14.59
CA ALA A 234 3.43 -3.17 13.96
C ALA A 234 3.17 -4.48 14.74
N ARG A 235 4.23 -5.14 15.23
CA ARG A 235 4.12 -6.34 16.07
C ARG A 235 3.42 -6.06 17.39
N GLN A 236 3.76 -4.97 18.08
CA GLN A 236 3.14 -4.55 19.34
C GLN A 236 1.66 -4.25 19.14
N GLU A 237 1.30 -3.59 18.04
CA GLU A 237 -0.08 -3.29 17.66
C GLU A 237 -0.81 -4.49 17.03
N LYS A 238 -0.17 -5.69 16.98
CA LYS A 238 -0.70 -6.94 16.41
C LYS A 238 -1.15 -6.80 14.95
N LYS A 239 -0.40 -6.04 14.16
CA LYS A 239 -0.65 -5.80 12.74
C LYS A 239 0.37 -6.58 11.90
N PRO A 240 -0.03 -7.59 11.14
CA PRO A 240 0.87 -8.26 10.21
C PRO A 240 1.49 -7.29 9.22
N VAL A 241 2.81 -7.39 9.05
CA VAL A 241 3.54 -6.74 7.96
C VAL A 241 3.96 -7.82 6.97
N ILE A 242 3.43 -7.75 5.76
CA ILE A 242 3.71 -8.66 4.65
C ILE A 242 4.66 -7.93 3.72
N LEU A 243 5.91 -8.37 3.65
CA LEU A 243 7.00 -7.59 3.07
C LEU A 243 7.65 -8.32 1.91
N MET A 244 7.66 -7.69 0.76
CA MET A 244 8.45 -8.10 -0.40
C MET A 244 9.74 -7.28 -0.44
N LYS A 245 10.88 -7.91 -0.13
CA LYS A 245 12.22 -7.33 -0.32
C LYS A 245 12.80 -7.85 -1.62
N VAL A 246 13.07 -6.94 -2.54
CA VAL A 246 13.67 -7.24 -3.85
C VAL A 246 15.19 -6.95 -3.88
N GLY A 247 15.86 -7.25 -4.99
CA GLY A 247 17.31 -7.14 -5.07
C GLY A 247 18.03 -8.25 -4.28
N ARG A 248 17.55 -9.49 -4.40
CA ARG A 248 18.03 -10.65 -3.64
C ARG A 248 19.25 -11.32 -4.26
N SER A 249 19.32 -11.36 -5.58
CA SER A 249 20.47 -11.89 -6.33
C SER A 249 21.38 -10.75 -6.75
N ASP A 250 22.63 -11.08 -7.11
CA ASP A 250 23.59 -10.07 -7.59
C ASP A 250 23.04 -9.30 -8.79
N VAL A 251 22.36 -9.97 -9.71
CA VAL A 251 21.70 -9.33 -10.87
C VAL A 251 20.54 -8.43 -10.41
N GLY A 252 19.71 -8.92 -9.48
CA GLY A 252 18.61 -8.15 -8.91
C GLY A 252 19.09 -6.96 -8.09
N ALA A 253 20.18 -7.11 -7.34
CA ALA A 253 20.82 -6.03 -6.59
C ALA A 253 21.39 -4.97 -7.53
N ALA A 254 22.08 -5.36 -8.61
CA ALA A 254 22.56 -4.44 -9.61
C ALA A 254 21.42 -3.67 -10.30
N ALA A 255 20.31 -4.35 -10.62
CA ALA A 255 19.13 -3.72 -11.20
C ALA A 255 18.48 -2.72 -10.22
N ALA A 256 18.32 -3.08 -8.95
CA ALA A 256 17.77 -2.19 -7.91
C ALA A 256 18.68 -0.96 -7.69
N ASN A 257 19.99 -1.16 -7.63
CA ASN A 257 20.97 -0.08 -7.49
C ASN A 257 20.92 0.92 -8.67
N SER A 258 20.75 0.43 -9.89
CA SER A 258 20.63 1.31 -11.06
C SER A 258 19.30 2.04 -11.11
N HIS A 259 18.25 1.50 -10.49
CA HIS A 259 16.90 2.08 -10.48
C HIS A 259 16.71 3.14 -9.39
N THR A 260 17.31 2.96 -8.21
CA THR A 260 17.07 3.82 -7.03
C THR A 260 18.30 4.59 -6.55
N ALA A 261 19.47 4.39 -7.19
CA ALA A 261 20.78 4.89 -6.73
C ALA A 261 21.11 4.50 -5.27
N SER A 262 20.49 3.45 -4.74
CA SER A 262 20.68 2.98 -3.36
C SER A 262 21.37 1.63 -3.34
N LEU A 263 22.29 1.39 -2.40
CA LEU A 263 22.96 0.11 -2.22
C LEU A 263 21.95 -0.92 -1.70
N ALA A 264 21.76 -2.02 -2.44
CA ALA A 264 21.06 -3.19 -1.93
C ALA A 264 22.00 -3.89 -0.91
N GLY A 265 21.59 -3.95 0.36
CA GLY A 265 22.32 -4.67 1.38
C GLY A 265 22.28 -6.19 1.17
N GLU A 266 23.04 -6.96 1.99
CA GLU A 266 23.04 -8.42 1.93
C GLU A 266 21.65 -9.01 2.24
N ASP A 267 21.12 -9.82 1.34
CA ASP A 267 19.77 -10.38 1.41
C ASP A 267 19.54 -11.25 2.66
N ALA A 268 20.56 -11.96 3.11
CA ALA A 268 20.51 -12.78 4.32
C ALA A 268 20.23 -11.94 5.57
N ILE A 269 20.85 -10.76 5.68
CA ILE A 269 20.62 -9.83 6.80
C ILE A 269 19.18 -9.37 6.79
N TYR A 270 18.64 -8.98 5.63
CA TYR A 270 17.22 -8.59 5.53
C TYR A 270 16.28 -9.71 5.98
N SER A 271 16.53 -10.96 5.55
CA SER A 271 15.71 -12.10 5.95
C SER A 271 15.66 -12.28 7.46
N GLU A 272 16.82 -12.22 8.12
CA GLU A 272 16.91 -12.38 9.56
C GLU A 272 16.28 -11.22 10.33
N VAL A 273 16.49 -9.98 9.89
CA VAL A 273 15.88 -8.79 10.50
C VAL A 273 14.36 -8.84 10.37
N ILE A 274 13.84 -9.09 9.18
CA ILE A 274 12.39 -9.15 8.93
C ILE A 274 11.75 -10.22 9.83
N ARG A 275 12.35 -11.41 9.90
CA ARG A 275 11.90 -12.53 10.74
C ARG A 275 11.97 -12.19 12.24
N ALA A 276 13.09 -11.64 12.71
CA ALA A 276 13.32 -11.31 14.12
C ALA A 276 12.32 -10.25 14.64
N HIS A 277 11.92 -9.33 13.77
CA HIS A 277 10.95 -8.28 14.10
C HIS A 277 9.49 -8.65 13.76
N GLY A 278 9.22 -9.93 13.42
CA GLY A 278 7.87 -10.48 13.30
C GLY A 278 7.14 -10.12 12.01
N ALA A 279 7.82 -9.63 11.00
CA ALA A 279 7.25 -9.43 9.68
C ALA A 279 7.35 -10.73 8.83
N TYR A 280 6.44 -10.90 7.89
CA TYR A 280 6.41 -12.04 6.98
C TYR A 280 6.97 -11.65 5.62
N ARG A 281 8.08 -12.28 5.23
CA ARG A 281 8.74 -12.01 3.95
C ARG A 281 8.18 -12.90 2.85
N VAL A 282 7.62 -12.28 1.82
CA VAL A 282 7.07 -12.96 0.63
C VAL A 282 7.99 -12.90 -0.58
N ARG A 283 7.80 -13.83 -1.51
CA ARG A 283 8.60 -13.95 -2.73
C ARG A 283 7.83 -13.65 -4.02
N SER A 284 6.51 -13.62 -3.96
CA SER A 284 5.64 -13.31 -5.10
C SER A 284 4.47 -12.43 -4.71
N THR A 285 3.83 -11.81 -5.72
CA THR A 285 2.61 -11.02 -5.52
C THR A 285 1.46 -11.91 -5.05
N GLU A 286 1.34 -13.12 -5.61
CA GLU A 286 0.33 -14.09 -5.21
C GLU A 286 0.43 -14.40 -3.71
N GLU A 287 1.63 -14.75 -3.24
CA GLU A 287 1.87 -15.04 -1.84
C GLU A 287 1.50 -13.83 -0.95
N MET A 288 1.90 -12.61 -1.37
CA MET A 288 1.54 -11.38 -0.64
C MET A 288 0.02 -11.23 -0.49
N LEU A 289 -0.72 -11.47 -1.56
CA LEU A 289 -2.17 -11.34 -1.57
C LEU A 289 -2.87 -12.47 -0.81
N ASP A 290 -2.36 -13.69 -0.89
CA ASP A 290 -2.92 -14.83 -0.17
C ASP A 290 -2.79 -14.63 1.35
N VAL A 291 -1.60 -14.19 1.80
CA VAL A 291 -1.36 -13.85 3.22
C VAL A 291 -2.24 -12.66 3.63
N ALA A 292 -2.32 -11.58 2.82
CA ALA A 292 -3.18 -10.43 3.12
C ALA A 292 -4.66 -10.84 3.20
N TYR A 293 -5.12 -11.73 2.33
CA TYR A 293 -6.48 -12.26 2.36
C TYR A 293 -6.72 -13.10 3.63
N ALA A 294 -5.76 -13.93 4.02
CA ALA A 294 -5.84 -14.73 5.24
C ALA A 294 -5.88 -13.88 6.53
N THR A 295 -5.29 -12.68 6.52
CA THR A 295 -5.33 -11.76 7.66
C THR A 295 -6.64 -10.96 7.77
N LYS A 296 -7.45 -10.89 6.69
CA LYS A 296 -8.70 -10.11 6.65
C LYS A 296 -9.68 -10.43 7.78
N PRO A 297 -9.92 -11.71 8.17
CA PRO A 297 -10.80 -12.05 9.29
C PRO A 297 -10.25 -11.65 10.66
N ARG A 298 -8.98 -11.29 10.76
CA ARG A 298 -8.28 -10.99 12.03
C ARG A 298 -8.31 -12.15 13.04
N ILE A 299 -8.36 -13.38 12.53
CA ILE A 299 -8.33 -14.62 13.31
C ILE A 299 -6.95 -15.23 13.14
N TYR A 300 -6.20 -15.29 14.23
CA TYR A 300 -4.84 -15.82 14.25
C TYR A 300 -4.80 -17.07 15.13
N PRO A 301 -4.75 -18.29 14.55
CA PRO A 301 -4.69 -19.52 15.29
C PRO A 301 -3.47 -19.58 16.21
N SER A 302 -3.68 -20.03 17.45
CA SER A 302 -2.60 -20.22 18.42
C SER A 302 -1.95 -21.60 18.37
N GLY A 303 -2.50 -22.52 17.56
CA GLY A 303 -2.07 -23.91 17.46
C GLY A 303 -1.90 -24.40 16.04
N LYS A 304 -1.36 -25.62 15.91
CA LYS A 304 -1.08 -26.27 14.62
C LYS A 304 -2.16 -27.25 14.17
N ASN A 305 -3.28 -27.38 14.87
CA ASN A 305 -4.33 -28.32 14.47
C ASN A 305 -5.22 -27.68 13.41
N LEU A 306 -5.36 -28.34 12.26
CA LEU A 306 -6.17 -27.90 11.13
C LEU A 306 -7.34 -28.84 10.92
N GLY A 307 -8.55 -28.27 10.83
CA GLY A 307 -9.75 -28.95 10.35
C GLY A 307 -10.00 -28.60 8.90
N ILE A 308 -10.16 -29.59 8.05
CA ILE A 308 -10.42 -29.42 6.62
C ILE A 308 -11.86 -29.91 6.35
N VAL A 309 -12.68 -29.04 5.77
CA VAL A 309 -14.04 -29.39 5.30
C VAL A 309 -14.13 -29.05 3.81
N THR A 310 -14.50 -30.01 3.00
CA THR A 310 -14.50 -29.86 1.54
C THR A 310 -15.69 -30.58 0.92
N ILE A 311 -16.11 -30.11 -0.26
CA ILE A 311 -17.06 -30.77 -1.13
C ILE A 311 -16.39 -31.71 -2.15
N SER A 312 -15.05 -31.77 -2.11
CA SER A 312 -14.23 -32.57 -3.04
C SER A 312 -13.24 -33.42 -2.28
N GLY A 313 -13.33 -34.73 -2.34
CA GLY A 313 -12.38 -35.65 -1.73
C GLY A 313 -10.94 -35.37 -2.19
N GLY A 314 -10.71 -35.17 -3.50
CA GLY A 314 -9.41 -34.82 -4.06
C GLY A 314 -8.87 -33.50 -3.53
N GLY A 315 -9.73 -32.50 -3.37
CA GLY A 315 -9.35 -31.22 -2.74
C GLY A 315 -8.93 -31.40 -1.28
N GLY A 316 -9.63 -32.27 -0.53
CA GLY A 316 -9.27 -32.61 0.84
C GLY A 316 -7.90 -33.27 0.95
N VAL A 317 -7.56 -34.17 0.04
CA VAL A 317 -6.23 -34.82 0.00
C VAL A 317 -5.14 -33.78 -0.28
N LEU A 318 -5.30 -32.93 -1.29
CA LEU A 318 -4.32 -31.86 -1.61
C LEU A 318 -4.10 -30.91 -0.42
N MET A 319 -5.16 -30.52 0.29
CA MET A 319 -5.04 -29.67 1.48
C MET A 319 -4.33 -30.39 2.63
N ALA A 320 -4.55 -31.69 2.80
CA ALA A 320 -3.90 -32.47 3.85
C ALA A 320 -2.38 -32.63 3.58
N ASP A 321 -2.01 -32.86 2.32
CA ASP A 321 -0.59 -32.93 1.90
C ASP A 321 0.11 -31.58 2.12
N ALA A 322 -0.51 -30.49 1.66
CA ALA A 322 0.02 -29.13 1.89
C ALA A 322 0.13 -28.81 3.40
N ALA A 323 -0.85 -29.21 4.20
CA ALA A 323 -0.79 -29.03 5.65
C ALA A 323 0.35 -29.80 6.30
N TYR A 324 0.63 -31.02 5.82
CA TYR A 324 1.74 -31.85 6.27
C TYR A 324 3.08 -31.19 5.95
N ASP A 325 3.25 -30.68 4.73
CA ASP A 325 4.48 -29.99 4.28
C ASP A 325 4.77 -28.74 5.13
N GLU A 326 3.73 -28.04 5.56
CA GLU A 326 3.82 -26.87 6.45
C GLU A 326 3.86 -27.22 7.96
N GLY A 327 3.96 -28.50 8.30
CA GLY A 327 4.07 -28.98 9.68
C GLY A 327 2.81 -28.75 10.52
N LEU A 328 1.64 -28.69 9.88
CA LEU A 328 0.34 -28.62 10.54
C LEU A 328 -0.19 -30.04 10.84
N ASN A 329 -1.07 -30.18 11.84
CA ASN A 329 -1.64 -31.43 12.26
C ASN A 329 -3.07 -31.55 11.71
N VAL A 330 -3.31 -32.50 10.81
CA VAL A 330 -4.65 -32.89 10.34
C VAL A 330 -5.08 -34.13 11.12
N LYS A 331 -5.54 -33.92 12.37
CA LYS A 331 -5.97 -35.01 13.25
C LYS A 331 -7.43 -35.39 12.97
N PRO A 332 -7.79 -36.68 13.14
CA PRO A 332 -9.19 -37.10 13.03
C PRO A 332 -10.09 -36.26 13.95
N MET A 333 -11.29 -35.95 13.49
CA MET A 333 -12.32 -35.28 14.32
C MET A 333 -12.69 -36.15 15.52
N PRO A 334 -13.06 -35.55 16.67
CA PRO A 334 -13.61 -36.30 17.80
C PRO A 334 -14.78 -37.16 17.39
N LYS A 335 -14.93 -38.37 17.98
CA LYS A 335 -15.98 -39.35 17.60
C LYS A 335 -17.37 -38.75 17.69
N GLU A 336 -17.68 -37.96 18.70
CA GLU A 336 -18.95 -37.27 18.86
C GLU A 336 -19.23 -36.32 17.70
N ALA A 337 -18.22 -35.50 17.29
CA ALA A 337 -18.34 -34.61 16.15
C ALA A 337 -18.58 -35.37 14.85
N GLN A 338 -17.89 -36.50 14.65
CA GLN A 338 -18.13 -37.37 13.49
C GLN A 338 -19.55 -37.90 13.45
N GLN A 339 -20.13 -38.33 14.61
CA GLN A 339 -21.50 -38.80 14.71
C GLN A 339 -22.51 -37.68 14.44
N ASN A 340 -22.27 -36.50 14.95
CA ASN A 340 -23.11 -35.33 14.72
C ASN A 340 -23.11 -34.92 13.23
N LEU A 341 -21.93 -34.90 12.61
CA LEU A 341 -21.81 -34.64 11.16
C LEU A 341 -22.60 -35.65 10.34
N LYS A 342 -22.54 -36.96 10.68
CA LYS A 342 -23.30 -37.98 9.99
C LYS A 342 -24.83 -37.84 10.16
N LYS A 343 -25.30 -37.25 11.24
CA LYS A 343 -26.73 -36.95 11.40
C LYS A 343 -27.18 -35.83 10.43
N ILE A 344 -26.31 -34.89 10.16
CA ILE A 344 -26.58 -33.73 9.25
C ILE A 344 -26.38 -34.16 7.79
N VAL A 345 -25.27 -34.85 7.51
CA VAL A 345 -24.89 -35.31 6.18
C VAL A 345 -24.59 -36.84 6.25
N PRO A 346 -25.58 -37.72 6.10
CA PRO A 346 -25.43 -39.16 6.34
C PRO A 346 -24.34 -39.84 5.49
N PHE A 347 -24.09 -39.34 4.28
CA PHE A 347 -23.12 -39.89 3.33
C PHE A 347 -21.75 -39.24 3.40
N ALA A 348 -21.52 -38.22 4.26
CA ALA A 348 -20.23 -37.60 4.41
C ALA A 348 -19.18 -38.57 4.98
N SER A 349 -17.92 -38.39 4.57
CA SER A 349 -16.77 -38.93 5.28
C SER A 349 -16.42 -37.95 6.42
N PRO A 350 -16.76 -38.28 7.70
CA PRO A 350 -16.68 -37.31 8.79
C PRO A 350 -15.32 -37.25 9.45
N MET A 351 -14.33 -37.91 8.90
CA MET A 351 -12.95 -37.85 9.43
C MET A 351 -12.34 -36.45 9.21
N ASN A 352 -11.11 -36.25 9.29
CA ASN A 352 -10.44 -35.00 8.87
C ASN A 352 -9.37 -35.42 7.83
N PRO A 353 -9.45 -34.96 6.61
CA PRO A 353 -10.43 -34.07 5.96
C PRO A 353 -11.88 -34.58 5.99
N VAL A 354 -12.81 -33.67 6.29
CA VAL A 354 -14.25 -33.95 6.20
C VAL A 354 -14.70 -33.73 4.76
N ASP A 355 -15.04 -34.83 4.08
CA ASP A 355 -15.62 -34.76 2.75
C ASP A 355 -17.16 -34.84 2.86
N VAL A 356 -17.81 -33.73 2.55
CA VAL A 356 -19.28 -33.64 2.58
C VAL A 356 -19.91 -34.08 1.25
N LEU A 357 -19.12 -34.60 0.31
CA LEU A 357 -19.55 -34.97 -1.04
C LEU A 357 -20.42 -33.87 -1.68
N SER A 358 -20.39 -33.63 -2.91
CA SER A 358 -21.05 -32.51 -3.58
C SER A 358 -22.38 -32.06 -2.93
N LEU A 359 -22.46 -30.86 -2.39
CA LEU A 359 -23.67 -30.23 -1.85
C LEU A 359 -24.81 -30.12 -2.85
N ILE A 360 -24.60 -30.44 -4.11
CA ILE A 360 -25.63 -30.54 -5.14
C ILE A 360 -26.83 -31.39 -4.67
N HIS A 361 -26.57 -32.45 -3.91
CA HIS A 361 -27.64 -33.32 -3.37
C HIS A 361 -28.33 -32.75 -2.11
N ILE A 362 -27.82 -31.68 -1.53
CA ILE A 362 -28.31 -31.08 -0.28
C ILE A 362 -28.90 -29.69 -0.52
N SER A 363 -28.40 -28.95 -1.48
CA SER A 363 -28.75 -27.54 -1.71
C SER A 363 -29.75 -27.32 -2.86
N GLU A 364 -30.04 -28.32 -3.67
CA GLU A 364 -31.20 -28.21 -4.57
C GLU A 364 -32.48 -28.59 -3.81
N PRO A 365 -33.36 -27.61 -3.50
CA PRO A 365 -34.70 -27.97 -3.15
C PRO A 365 -35.25 -28.73 -4.36
N THR A 366 -35.69 -29.97 -4.15
CA THR A 366 -36.50 -30.68 -5.13
C THR A 366 -37.61 -29.72 -5.57
N ARG A 367 -37.47 -29.11 -6.75
CA ARG A 367 -38.60 -28.42 -7.36
C ARG A 367 -39.70 -29.47 -7.50
N PRO A 368 -40.91 -29.27 -6.93
CA PRO A 368 -42.01 -30.11 -7.26
C PRO A 368 -42.12 -30.07 -8.78
N SER A 369 -42.04 -31.21 -9.43
CA SER A 369 -42.38 -31.35 -10.81
C SER A 369 -43.84 -30.91 -10.92
N VAL A 370 -44.07 -29.70 -11.40
CA VAL A 370 -45.39 -29.28 -11.83
C VAL A 370 -45.64 -30.04 -13.12
N ILE A 371 -46.45 -31.06 -13.01
CA ILE A 371 -47.10 -31.73 -14.14
C ILE A 371 -48.09 -30.76 -14.76
#